data_d80e63446586dbf2248ae599b4a6ccd5
#
_entry.id   d80e63446586dbf2248ae599b4a6ccd5
#
_cell.length_a   1.000
_cell.length_b   1.000
_cell.length_c   1.000
_cell.angle_alpha   90.00
_cell.angle_beta   90.00
_cell.angle_gamma   90.00
#
_symmetry.space_group_name_H-M   'P 1'
#
loop_
_entity.id
_entity.type
_entity.pdbx_description
1 polymer ?
#
loop_
_entity_poly.entity_id
_entity_poly.type
_entity_poly.pdbx_seq_one_letter_code
_entity_poly.pdbx_strand_id
1 'polypeptide(L)'
;MNDKEAKSIIESLLFISSEPLTIDVLKNITEIGKEEIEKLVRELINEYQLRNSGLFVAEVGGGVQMVTNPASAPWVKKLIAAVIPTKLSQQSLETIAIIAYKQPIVKAEIEAIRGVNSDGVVKTLLERRLIKILGRKEVPGRPLMYGTTKEFLQYFGLKDLPELPTLKEFQDVESLTQLTTEHTEFIEEEKNNL
;
A
#
# COMPACT_ATOMS: atom_id res chain seq x y z
N MET A 1 -22.26 -11.97 -24.15
CA MET A 1 -21.57 -10.66 -24.00
C MET A 1 -20.24 -10.78 -24.70
N ASN A 2 -19.82 -9.78 -25.46
CA ASN A 2 -18.49 -9.82 -26.11
C ASN A 2 -17.40 -9.23 -25.16
N ASP A 3 -16.13 -9.54 -25.44
CA ASP A 3 -15.00 -9.11 -24.59
C ASP A 3 -14.95 -7.58 -24.38
N LYS A 4 -15.33 -6.80 -25.39
CA LYS A 4 -15.34 -5.33 -25.33
C LYS A 4 -16.41 -4.81 -24.38
N GLU A 5 -17.59 -5.40 -24.39
CA GLU A 5 -18.68 -5.06 -23.46
C GLU A 5 -18.31 -5.48 -22.03
N ALA A 6 -17.76 -6.68 -21.88
CA ALA A 6 -17.31 -7.19 -20.60
C ALA A 6 -16.23 -6.29 -19.95
N LYS A 7 -15.23 -5.87 -20.73
CA LYS A 7 -14.21 -4.90 -20.28
C LYS A 7 -14.82 -3.57 -19.86
N SER A 8 -15.75 -3.02 -20.65
CA SER A 8 -16.42 -1.76 -20.33
C SER A 8 -17.20 -1.82 -19.03
N ILE A 9 -17.85 -2.95 -18.75
CA ILE A 9 -18.56 -3.18 -17.48
C ILE A 9 -17.57 -3.26 -16.33
N ILE A 10 -16.50 -4.06 -16.46
CA ILE A 10 -15.47 -4.19 -15.43
C ILE A 10 -14.84 -2.81 -15.14
N GLU A 11 -14.48 -2.06 -16.16
CA GLU A 11 -13.94 -0.70 -16.04
C GLU A 11 -14.88 0.23 -15.26
N SER A 12 -16.18 0.18 -15.55
CA SER A 12 -17.19 0.96 -14.84
C SER A 12 -17.32 0.56 -13.37
N LEU A 13 -17.26 -0.74 -13.05
CA LEU A 13 -17.29 -1.25 -11.69
C LEU A 13 -16.05 -0.84 -10.91
N LEU A 14 -14.87 -0.91 -11.53
CA LEU A 14 -13.61 -0.47 -10.92
C LEU A 14 -13.58 1.05 -10.67
N PHE A 15 -14.20 1.84 -11.58
CA PHE A 15 -14.26 3.29 -11.43
C PHE A 15 -15.16 3.74 -10.29
N ILE A 16 -16.32 3.10 -10.12
CA ILE A 16 -17.27 3.49 -9.07
C ILE A 16 -16.92 2.94 -7.69
N SER A 17 -16.12 1.88 -7.63
CA SER A 17 -15.73 1.26 -6.37
C SER A 17 -14.66 2.09 -5.65
N SER A 18 -14.90 2.37 -4.38
CA SER A 18 -13.91 2.99 -3.48
C SER A 18 -12.90 1.97 -2.92
N GLU A 19 -13.19 0.67 -3.05
CA GLU A 19 -12.37 -0.43 -2.54
C GLU A 19 -11.95 -1.37 -3.67
N PRO A 20 -10.80 -2.07 -3.55
CA PRO A 20 -10.39 -3.07 -4.53
C PRO A 20 -11.44 -4.18 -4.67
N LEU A 21 -11.83 -4.48 -5.90
CA LEU A 21 -12.78 -5.55 -6.21
C LEU A 21 -12.02 -6.85 -6.43
N THR A 22 -12.40 -7.90 -5.70
CA THR A 22 -11.84 -9.23 -5.94
C THR A 22 -12.43 -9.86 -7.20
N ILE A 23 -11.72 -10.81 -7.80
CA ILE A 23 -12.21 -11.56 -8.97
C ILE A 23 -13.55 -12.25 -8.68
N ASP A 24 -13.74 -12.75 -7.43
CA ASP A 24 -14.99 -13.40 -7.04
C ASP A 24 -16.15 -12.41 -6.96
N VAL A 25 -15.92 -11.17 -6.54
CA VAL A 25 -16.94 -10.10 -6.56
C VAL A 25 -17.30 -9.74 -8.01
N LEU A 26 -16.31 -9.55 -8.87
CA LEU A 26 -16.53 -9.27 -10.29
C LEU A 26 -17.31 -10.41 -10.96
N LYS A 27 -16.96 -11.67 -10.70
CA LYS A 27 -17.68 -12.86 -11.16
C LYS A 27 -19.16 -12.84 -10.74
N ASN A 28 -19.41 -12.56 -9.45
CA ASN A 28 -20.78 -12.59 -8.92
C ASN A 28 -21.66 -11.47 -9.52
N ILE A 29 -21.07 -10.31 -9.86
CA ILE A 29 -21.81 -9.18 -10.43
C ILE A 29 -22.03 -9.36 -11.93
N THR A 30 -21.01 -9.83 -12.66
CA THR A 30 -21.02 -9.90 -14.13
C THR A 30 -21.53 -11.23 -14.66
N GLU A 31 -21.60 -12.27 -13.82
CA GLU A 31 -21.91 -13.66 -14.19
C GLU A 31 -20.93 -14.29 -15.20
N ILE A 32 -19.76 -13.65 -15.40
CA ILE A 32 -18.68 -14.14 -16.27
C ILE A 32 -17.83 -15.17 -15.51
N GLY A 33 -17.28 -16.16 -16.21
CA GLY A 33 -16.40 -17.17 -15.65
C GLY A 33 -15.13 -16.56 -15.06
N LYS A 34 -14.61 -17.15 -13.96
CA LYS A 34 -13.44 -16.64 -13.23
C LYS A 34 -12.22 -16.46 -14.12
N GLU A 35 -11.89 -17.47 -14.91
CA GLU A 35 -10.73 -17.45 -15.81
C GLU A 35 -10.84 -16.35 -16.88
N GLU A 36 -12.05 -16.11 -17.38
CA GLU A 36 -12.32 -15.07 -18.37
C GLU A 36 -12.18 -13.67 -17.73
N ILE A 37 -12.68 -13.46 -16.51
CA ILE A 37 -12.47 -12.19 -15.78
C ILE A 37 -10.99 -11.94 -15.52
N GLU A 38 -10.25 -12.94 -15.09
CA GLU A 38 -8.79 -12.81 -14.88
C GLU A 38 -8.07 -12.42 -16.17
N LYS A 39 -8.47 -12.99 -17.30
CA LYS A 39 -7.95 -12.60 -18.62
C LYS A 39 -8.28 -11.14 -18.93
N LEU A 40 -9.56 -10.75 -18.81
CA LEU A 40 -10.05 -9.40 -19.14
C LEU A 40 -9.39 -8.34 -18.25
N VAL A 41 -9.19 -8.63 -16.97
CA VAL A 41 -8.49 -7.74 -16.02
C VAL A 41 -7.03 -7.55 -16.43
N ARG A 42 -6.30 -8.63 -16.75
CA ARG A 42 -4.93 -8.51 -17.25
C ARG A 42 -4.83 -7.69 -18.53
N GLU A 43 -5.78 -7.86 -19.43
CA GLU A 43 -5.84 -7.06 -20.66
C GLU A 43 -6.11 -5.58 -20.35
N LEU A 44 -7.04 -5.26 -19.44
CA LEU A 44 -7.29 -3.88 -18.99
C LEU A 44 -6.04 -3.25 -18.35
N ILE A 45 -5.34 -3.96 -17.48
CA ILE A 45 -4.09 -3.47 -16.88
C ILE A 45 -3.09 -3.07 -17.96
N ASN A 46 -2.87 -3.95 -18.94
CA ASN A 46 -1.95 -3.69 -20.06
C ASN A 46 -2.41 -2.52 -20.94
N GLU A 47 -3.71 -2.44 -21.26
CA GLU A 47 -4.27 -1.36 -22.08
C GLU A 47 -4.09 0.01 -21.40
N TYR A 48 -4.33 0.10 -20.08
CA TYR A 48 -4.15 1.34 -19.34
C TYR A 48 -2.68 1.75 -19.20
N GLN A 49 -1.75 0.79 -19.08
CA GLN A 49 -0.33 1.05 -19.11
C GLN A 49 0.14 1.60 -20.46
N LEU A 50 -0.32 1.01 -21.57
CA LEU A 50 0.08 1.42 -22.92
C LEU A 50 -0.49 2.78 -23.34
N ARG A 51 -1.68 3.15 -22.85
CA ARG A 51 -2.33 4.43 -23.18
C ARG A 51 -1.65 5.66 -22.61
N ASN A 52 -0.69 5.52 -21.68
CA ASN A 52 -0.15 6.63 -20.90
C ASN A 52 -1.25 7.52 -20.29
N SER A 53 -2.30 6.88 -19.79
CA SER A 53 -3.49 7.51 -19.24
C SER A 53 -3.21 8.16 -17.87
N GLY A 54 -4.05 9.12 -17.47
CA GLY A 54 -4.07 9.66 -16.09
C GLY A 54 -4.59 8.68 -15.04
N LEU A 55 -5.16 7.55 -15.48
CA LEU A 55 -5.65 6.45 -14.64
C LEU A 55 -4.96 5.15 -15.02
N PHE A 56 -4.76 4.29 -14.02
CA PHE A 56 -4.25 2.93 -14.17
C PHE A 56 -5.22 1.94 -13.52
N VAL A 57 -5.12 0.69 -13.94
CA VAL A 57 -5.74 -0.45 -13.26
C VAL A 57 -4.61 -1.21 -12.57
N ALA A 58 -4.71 -1.42 -11.26
CA ALA A 58 -3.68 -2.06 -10.44
C ALA A 58 -4.27 -3.14 -9.55
N GLU A 59 -3.46 -4.16 -9.25
CA GLU A 59 -3.76 -5.15 -8.22
C GLU A 59 -3.33 -4.61 -6.86
N VAL A 60 -4.28 -4.45 -5.94
CA VAL A 60 -4.07 -3.87 -4.60
C VAL A 60 -4.94 -4.60 -3.58
N GLY A 61 -4.39 -4.93 -2.43
CA GLY A 61 -5.16 -5.50 -1.32
C GLY A 61 -5.86 -6.83 -1.62
N GLY A 62 -5.30 -7.62 -2.54
CA GLY A 62 -5.88 -8.89 -3.00
C GLY A 62 -7.08 -8.74 -3.95
N GLY A 63 -7.25 -7.57 -4.53
CA GLY A 63 -8.25 -7.25 -5.55
C GLY A 63 -7.69 -6.36 -6.64
N VAL A 64 -8.56 -5.81 -7.47
CA VAL A 64 -8.23 -4.90 -8.58
C VAL A 64 -8.90 -3.55 -8.33
N GLN A 65 -8.18 -2.47 -8.58
CA GLN A 65 -8.68 -1.11 -8.38
C GLN A 65 -8.20 -0.18 -9.49
N MET A 66 -9.03 0.81 -9.83
CA MET A 66 -8.63 1.93 -10.67
C MET A 66 -7.92 2.98 -9.79
N VAL A 67 -6.72 3.38 -10.19
CA VAL A 67 -5.85 4.30 -9.44
C VAL A 67 -5.35 5.41 -10.36
N THR A 68 -4.90 6.52 -9.78
CA THR A 68 -4.27 7.59 -10.57
C THR A 68 -2.86 7.20 -11.00
N ASN A 69 -2.47 7.66 -12.19
CA ASN A 69 -1.10 7.49 -12.69
C ASN A 69 -0.08 8.09 -11.70
N PRO A 70 0.95 7.33 -11.28
CA PRO A 70 2.01 7.84 -10.40
C PRO A 70 2.67 9.13 -10.91
N ALA A 71 2.79 9.32 -12.22
CA ALA A 71 3.29 10.56 -12.81
C ALA A 71 2.45 11.79 -12.46
N SER A 72 1.16 11.60 -12.14
CA SER A 72 0.24 12.68 -11.73
C SER A 72 0.29 12.97 -10.23
N ALA A 73 1.07 12.21 -9.44
CA ALA A 73 1.13 12.31 -7.99
C ALA A 73 1.38 13.75 -7.44
N PRO A 74 2.24 14.61 -8.04
CA PRO A 74 2.45 15.97 -7.54
C PRO A 74 1.17 16.82 -7.55
N TRP A 75 0.33 16.66 -8.59
CA TRP A 75 -0.94 17.40 -8.72
C TRP A 75 -2.03 16.81 -7.83
N VAL A 76 -2.15 15.48 -7.80
CA VAL A 76 -3.09 14.76 -6.92
C VAL A 76 -2.81 15.06 -5.45
N LYS A 77 -1.52 15.09 -5.02
CA LYS A 77 -1.14 15.48 -3.66
C LYS A 77 -1.56 16.92 -3.31
N LYS A 78 -1.44 17.88 -4.24
CA LYS A 78 -1.90 19.25 -4.03
C LYS A 78 -3.41 19.31 -3.83
N LEU A 79 -4.19 18.58 -4.62
CA LEU A 79 -5.64 18.51 -4.48
C LEU A 79 -6.04 17.89 -3.13
N ILE A 80 -5.44 16.74 -2.76
CA ILE A 80 -5.75 16.03 -1.51
C ILE A 80 -5.30 16.86 -0.29
N ALA A 81 -4.13 17.50 -0.33
CA ALA A 81 -3.65 18.35 0.76
C ALA A 81 -4.57 19.53 1.06
N ALA A 82 -5.32 20.02 0.06
CA ALA A 82 -6.34 21.03 0.26
C ALA A 82 -7.62 20.48 0.93
N VAL A 83 -7.80 19.15 0.96
CA VAL A 83 -9.05 18.51 1.39
C VAL A 83 -8.89 17.69 2.68
N ILE A 84 -7.73 17.02 2.93
CA ILE A 84 -7.57 16.11 4.08
C ILE A 84 -6.15 16.14 4.68
N PRO A 85 -5.94 16.51 5.95
CA PRO A 85 -4.68 16.29 6.66
C PRO A 85 -4.70 14.94 7.37
N THR A 86 -4.20 13.88 6.75
CA THR A 86 -4.10 12.57 7.42
C THR A 86 -2.82 11.81 7.11
N LYS A 87 -1.67 12.47 7.23
CA LYS A 87 -0.40 11.73 7.27
C LYS A 87 -0.29 10.97 8.60
N LEU A 88 0.22 9.75 8.54
CA LEU A 88 0.68 9.04 9.73
C LEU A 88 1.86 9.80 10.34
N SER A 89 1.89 9.92 11.67
CA SER A 89 3.06 10.45 12.36
C SER A 89 4.26 9.51 12.18
N GLN A 90 5.47 10.02 12.37
CA GLN A 90 6.69 9.21 12.34
C GLN A 90 6.58 8.01 13.29
N GLN A 91 6.08 8.21 14.50
CA GLN A 91 5.85 7.15 15.48
C GLN A 91 4.85 6.08 14.98
N SER A 92 3.82 6.50 14.25
CA SER A 92 2.84 5.57 13.65
C SER A 92 3.46 4.77 12.52
N LEU A 93 4.32 5.38 11.70
CA LEU A 93 5.04 4.69 10.61
C LEU A 93 6.02 3.65 11.17
N GLU A 94 6.78 3.98 12.19
CA GLU A 94 7.68 3.04 12.87
C GLU A 94 6.92 1.84 13.46
N THR A 95 5.83 2.13 14.18
CA THR A 95 5.04 1.08 14.84
C THR A 95 4.38 0.15 13.83
N ILE A 96 3.79 0.70 12.76
CA ILE A 96 3.12 -0.12 11.75
C ILE A 96 4.12 -0.94 10.94
N ALA A 97 5.33 -0.42 10.70
CA ALA A 97 6.41 -1.19 10.08
C ALA A 97 6.80 -2.39 10.95
N ILE A 98 7.02 -2.20 12.26
CA ILE A 98 7.31 -3.30 13.18
C ILE A 98 6.21 -4.37 13.12
N ILE A 99 4.94 -3.95 13.14
CA ILE A 99 3.81 -4.88 13.06
C ILE A 99 3.81 -5.61 11.72
N ALA A 100 4.01 -4.92 10.61
CA ALA A 100 3.98 -5.51 9.27
C ALA A 100 5.04 -6.61 9.09
N TYR A 101 6.26 -6.39 9.58
CA TYR A 101 7.36 -7.35 9.45
C TYR A 101 7.38 -8.46 10.52
N LYS A 102 6.76 -8.23 11.69
CA LYS A 102 6.84 -9.14 12.84
C LYS A 102 5.53 -9.83 13.19
N GLN A 103 4.45 -9.54 12.48
CA GLN A 103 3.14 -10.13 12.77
C GLN A 103 3.13 -11.66 12.68
N PRO A 104 2.40 -12.36 13.59
CA PRO A 104 1.60 -11.83 14.69
C PRO A 104 2.49 -11.38 15.87
N ILE A 105 2.29 -10.15 16.38
CA ILE A 105 3.12 -9.53 17.43
C ILE A 105 2.25 -8.98 18.57
N VAL A 106 2.72 -9.05 19.81
CA VAL A 106 2.04 -8.46 20.97
C VAL A 106 2.62 -7.07 21.32
N LYS A 107 1.83 -6.24 22.02
CA LYS A 107 2.23 -4.87 22.35
C LYS A 107 3.58 -4.80 23.08
N ALA A 108 3.81 -5.69 24.05
CA ALA A 108 5.09 -5.71 24.79
C ALA A 108 6.31 -5.94 23.88
N GLU A 109 6.17 -6.74 22.83
CA GLU A 109 7.24 -6.97 21.86
C GLU A 109 7.45 -5.72 20.97
N ILE A 110 6.37 -5.01 20.62
CA ILE A 110 6.45 -3.73 19.91
C ILE A 110 7.20 -2.70 20.76
N GLU A 111 6.82 -2.56 22.02
CA GLU A 111 7.44 -1.64 22.98
C GLU A 111 8.91 -1.99 23.24
N ALA A 112 9.26 -3.28 23.30
CA ALA A 112 10.64 -3.72 23.45
C ALA A 112 11.52 -3.32 22.26
N ILE A 113 10.97 -3.34 21.04
CA ILE A 113 11.68 -2.91 19.82
C ILE A 113 11.79 -1.39 19.77
N ARG A 114 10.72 -0.66 20.10
CA ARG A 114 10.68 0.80 20.03
C ARG A 114 11.39 1.50 21.20
N GLY A 115 11.53 0.81 22.33
CA GLY A 115 12.07 1.39 23.57
C GLY A 115 11.13 2.37 24.29
N VAL A 116 9.88 2.53 23.82
CA VAL A 116 8.90 3.49 24.37
C VAL A 116 7.49 2.91 24.39
N ASN A 117 6.63 3.46 25.24
CA ASN A 117 5.21 3.09 25.30
C ASN A 117 4.53 3.32 23.93
N SER A 118 3.70 2.35 23.52
CA SER A 118 3.05 2.36 22.22
C SER A 118 1.51 2.35 22.28
N ASP A 119 0.90 2.51 23.47
CA ASP A 119 -0.54 2.44 23.66
C ASP A 119 -1.31 3.40 22.75
N GLY A 120 -0.95 4.67 22.75
CA GLY A 120 -1.61 5.70 21.93
C GLY A 120 -1.47 5.46 20.44
N VAL A 121 -0.29 5.00 20.01
CA VAL A 121 -0.03 4.74 18.59
C VAL A 121 -0.79 3.50 18.11
N VAL A 122 -0.76 2.41 18.89
CA VAL A 122 -1.50 1.18 18.58
C VAL A 122 -3.01 1.47 18.51
N LYS A 123 -3.55 2.27 19.45
CA LYS A 123 -4.95 2.69 19.42
C LYS A 123 -5.27 3.48 18.13
N THR A 124 -4.45 4.45 17.76
CA THR A 124 -4.62 5.23 16.52
C THR A 124 -4.60 4.36 15.27
N LEU A 125 -3.69 3.38 15.21
CA LEU A 125 -3.59 2.45 14.09
C LEU A 125 -4.82 1.53 13.98
N LEU A 126 -5.38 1.09 15.13
CA LEU A 126 -6.64 0.32 15.19
C LEU A 126 -7.83 1.18 14.73
N GLU A 127 -7.96 2.42 15.22
CA GLU A 127 -9.02 3.36 14.84
C GLU A 127 -8.99 3.67 13.33
N ARG A 128 -7.79 3.78 12.75
CA ARG A 128 -7.60 3.93 11.30
C ARG A 128 -7.75 2.64 10.52
N ARG A 129 -8.03 1.52 11.17
CA ARG A 129 -8.16 0.18 10.58
C ARG A 129 -6.91 -0.32 9.84
N LEU A 130 -5.73 0.25 10.11
CA LEU A 130 -4.48 -0.18 9.48
C LEU A 130 -3.94 -1.46 10.10
N ILE A 131 -4.30 -1.73 11.37
CA ILE A 131 -4.00 -2.97 12.06
C ILE A 131 -5.28 -3.57 12.66
N LYS A 132 -5.24 -4.86 12.95
CA LYS A 132 -6.32 -5.62 13.58
C LYS A 132 -5.80 -6.55 14.67
N ILE A 133 -6.69 -6.97 15.57
CA ILE A 133 -6.41 -8.01 16.54
C ILE A 133 -6.59 -9.36 15.86
N LEU A 134 -5.55 -10.20 15.89
CA LEU A 134 -5.54 -11.54 15.31
C LEU A 134 -6.00 -12.61 16.31
N GLY A 135 -5.92 -12.31 17.61
CA GLY A 135 -6.24 -13.23 18.69
C GLY A 135 -5.46 -12.91 19.97
N ARG A 136 -5.31 -13.89 20.84
CA ARG A 136 -4.52 -13.80 22.06
C ARG A 136 -3.39 -14.83 22.04
N LYS A 137 -2.21 -14.43 22.54
CA LYS A 137 -1.07 -15.33 22.66
C LYS A 137 -1.29 -16.28 23.85
N GLU A 138 -1.01 -17.55 23.65
CA GLU A 138 -1.19 -18.60 24.68
C GLU A 138 0.00 -18.60 25.70
N VAL A 139 0.13 -17.48 26.42
CA VAL A 139 1.12 -17.25 27.48
C VAL A 139 0.45 -16.58 28.69
N PRO A 140 1.04 -16.59 29.90
CA PRO A 140 0.49 -15.89 31.06
C PRO A 140 0.13 -14.44 30.71
N GLY A 141 -1.07 -13.98 31.13
CA GLY A 141 -1.61 -12.66 30.78
C GLY A 141 -2.35 -12.61 29.44
N ARG A 142 -2.27 -13.65 28.59
CA ARG A 142 -2.98 -13.80 27.31
C ARG A 142 -3.06 -12.50 26.50
N PRO A 143 -1.92 -11.84 26.19
CA PRO A 143 -1.91 -10.55 25.52
C PRO A 143 -2.48 -10.65 24.11
N LEU A 144 -3.05 -9.53 23.63
CA LEU A 144 -3.56 -9.40 22.25
C LEU A 144 -2.41 -9.42 21.25
N MET A 145 -2.61 -10.16 20.15
CA MET A 145 -1.73 -10.19 19.00
C MET A 145 -2.29 -9.30 17.89
N TYR A 146 -1.41 -8.54 17.26
CA TYR A 146 -1.74 -7.60 16.19
C TYR A 146 -1.16 -8.06 14.86
N GLY A 147 -1.84 -7.65 13.78
CA GLY A 147 -1.37 -7.78 12.41
C GLY A 147 -2.01 -6.73 11.52
N THR A 148 -1.54 -6.63 10.30
CA THR A 148 -2.01 -5.67 9.31
C THR A 148 -3.37 -6.07 8.71
N THR A 149 -4.01 -5.14 8.01
CA THR A 149 -5.31 -5.30 7.37
C THR A 149 -5.21 -5.16 5.85
N LYS A 150 -6.32 -5.24 5.13
CA LYS A 150 -6.39 -4.89 3.71
C LYS A 150 -6.22 -3.38 3.50
N GLU A 151 -6.76 -2.57 4.41
CA GLU A 151 -6.60 -1.10 4.39
C GLU A 151 -5.13 -0.67 4.54
N PHE A 152 -4.31 -1.45 5.26
CA PHE A 152 -2.85 -1.27 5.28
C PHE A 152 -2.26 -1.44 3.88
N LEU A 153 -2.58 -2.53 3.19
CA LEU A 153 -2.10 -2.78 1.82
C LEU A 153 -2.54 -1.66 0.86
N GLN A 154 -3.79 -1.22 0.95
CA GLN A 154 -4.32 -0.10 0.17
C GLN A 154 -3.59 1.20 0.47
N TYR A 155 -3.36 1.51 1.75
CA TYR A 155 -2.70 2.75 2.18
C TYR A 155 -1.27 2.85 1.65
N PHE A 156 -0.55 1.72 1.58
CA PHE A 156 0.81 1.64 1.09
C PHE A 156 0.92 1.25 -0.39
N GLY A 157 -0.22 0.96 -1.06
CA GLY A 157 -0.26 0.59 -2.48
C GLY A 157 0.34 -0.79 -2.77
N LEU A 158 0.26 -1.71 -1.81
CA LEU A 158 0.80 -3.07 -1.91
C LEU A 158 -0.29 -4.04 -2.38
N LYS A 159 0.08 -4.97 -3.23
CA LYS A 159 -0.78 -6.09 -3.65
C LYS A 159 -1.00 -7.07 -2.50
N ASP A 160 0.10 -7.45 -1.83
CA ASP A 160 0.12 -8.38 -0.70
C ASP A 160 1.32 -8.10 0.23
N LEU A 161 1.42 -8.84 1.35
CA LEU A 161 2.50 -8.67 2.31
C LEU A 161 3.91 -9.05 1.80
N PRO A 162 4.08 -10.08 0.97
CA PRO A 162 5.37 -10.40 0.37
C PRO A 162 5.99 -9.30 -0.50
N GLU A 163 5.18 -8.32 -0.95
CA GLU A 163 5.66 -7.16 -1.70
C GLU A 163 6.35 -6.11 -0.82
N LEU A 164 6.35 -6.30 0.51
CA LEU A 164 7.14 -5.46 1.42
C LEU A 164 8.63 -5.63 1.14
N PRO A 165 9.41 -4.53 1.00
CA PRO A 165 10.84 -4.60 0.76
C PRO A 165 11.57 -5.42 1.82
N THR A 166 12.54 -6.21 1.41
CA THR A 166 13.39 -6.95 2.35
C THR A 166 14.41 -6.00 3.02
N LEU A 167 14.93 -6.39 4.20
CA LEU A 167 15.98 -5.62 4.87
C LEU A 167 17.23 -5.40 4.00
N LYS A 168 17.52 -6.31 3.05
CA LYS A 168 18.62 -6.15 2.10
C LYS A 168 18.34 -5.07 1.07
N GLU A 169 17.13 -5.02 0.53
CA GLU A 169 16.71 -3.97 -0.42
C GLU A 169 16.74 -2.58 0.21
N PHE A 170 16.47 -2.44 1.52
CA PHE A 170 16.65 -1.18 2.23
C PHE A 170 18.11 -0.75 2.31
N GLN A 171 19.04 -1.66 2.55
CA GLN A 171 20.47 -1.35 2.61
C GLN A 171 21.01 -0.93 1.23
N ASP A 172 20.52 -1.54 0.16
CA ASP A 172 20.89 -1.18 -1.22
C ASP A 172 20.38 0.23 -1.59
N VAL A 173 19.14 0.58 -1.20
CA VAL A 173 18.57 1.92 -1.42
C VAL A 173 19.28 2.98 -0.57
N GLU A 174 19.64 2.68 0.67
CA GLU A 174 20.36 3.60 1.56
C GLU A 174 21.79 3.87 1.04
N SER A 175 22.45 2.84 0.51
CA SER A 175 23.75 2.95 -0.17
C SER A 175 23.66 3.81 -1.44
N LEU A 176 22.62 3.63 -2.24
CA LEU A 176 22.37 4.42 -3.44
C LEU A 176 22.03 5.89 -3.11
N THR A 177 21.30 6.13 -2.03
CA THR A 177 20.95 7.49 -1.58
C THR A 177 22.17 8.23 -1.04
N GLN A 178 23.07 7.55 -0.32
CA GLN A 178 24.33 8.12 0.16
C GLN A 178 25.26 8.50 -1.01
N LEU A 179 25.40 7.63 -2.01
CA LEU A 179 26.18 7.90 -3.22
C LEU A 179 25.64 9.09 -4.02
N THR A 180 24.31 9.29 -4.07
CA THR A 180 23.70 10.44 -4.76
C THR A 180 23.89 11.74 -3.99
N THR A 181 23.89 11.70 -2.66
CA THR A 181 24.10 12.88 -1.81
C THR A 181 25.55 13.36 -1.88
N GLU A 182 26.51 12.44 -1.79
CA GLU A 182 27.95 12.76 -1.97
C GLU A 182 28.26 13.34 -3.36
N HIS A 183 27.58 12.82 -4.41
CA HIS A 183 27.79 13.35 -5.77
C HIS A 183 27.18 14.74 -5.98
N THR A 184 26.13 15.08 -5.24
CA THR A 184 25.50 16.41 -5.30
C THR A 184 26.34 17.44 -4.54
N GLU A 185 26.92 17.08 -3.41
CA GLU A 185 27.83 17.93 -2.64
C GLU A 185 29.12 18.26 -3.42
N PHE A 186 29.69 17.27 -4.13
CA PHE A 186 30.85 17.48 -4.99
C PHE A 186 30.60 18.49 -6.14
N ILE A 187 29.41 18.45 -6.75
CA ILE A 187 29.04 19.37 -7.84
C ILE A 187 28.78 20.79 -7.33
N GLU A 188 28.29 20.96 -6.10
CA GLU A 188 28.09 22.27 -5.47
C GLU A 188 29.42 22.92 -5.04
N GLU A 189 30.37 22.13 -4.55
CA GLU A 189 31.71 22.63 -4.20
C GLU A 189 32.52 23.08 -5.44
N GLU A 190 32.43 22.37 -6.58
CA GLU A 190 33.08 22.79 -7.83
C GLU A 190 32.46 24.08 -8.41
N LYS A 191 31.19 24.34 -8.22
CA LYS A 191 30.53 25.58 -8.67
C LYS A 191 30.82 26.79 -7.82
N ASN A 192 31.21 26.60 -6.56
CA ASN A 192 31.57 27.71 -5.65
C ASN A 192 33.05 28.10 -5.72
N ASN A 193 33.88 27.33 -6.44
CA ASN A 193 35.30 27.58 -6.61
C ASN A 193 35.69 28.13 -8.02
N LEU A 194 34.69 28.55 -8.82
CA LEU A 194 34.81 29.21 -10.10
C LEU A 194 34.23 30.62 -10.05
#